data_263571ca32b577cab707f5dbc46d2395
#
_entry.id   263571ca32b577cab707f5dbc46d2395
#
_cell.length_a   1.000
_cell.length_b   1.000
_cell.length_c   1.000
_cell.angle_alpha   90.00
_cell.angle_beta   90.00
_cell.angle_gamma   90.00
#
_symmetry.space_group_name_H-M   'P 1'
#
loop_
_entity.id
_entity.type
_entity.pdbx_description
1 polymer ?
#
loop_
_entity_poly.entity_id
_entity_poly.type
_entity_poly.pdbx_seq_one_letter_code
_entity_poly.pdbx_strand_id
1 'polypeptide(L)'
;LKDDVNDLKDRVTLIEQQVKLLNDNLAVIGYILDPQNKTVSKVETVKENGVAAKYVITLSDNTQLTLTIGKEGTVNEPEITIGDDGKWYINGISTGVVAVGENGKNGEGYPEFRVQNGNWQIRFGDGEWANVPGGEGIAGGSSLGDQIFESAKVDGSNFVVTLKDGTVHTLPIVATLVCAIDRTGLAFDDE
;
A
#
# COMPACT_ATOMS: atom_id res chain seq x y z
N LEU A 1 23.20 18.98 13.79
CA LEU A 1 22.03 19.50 14.49
C LEU A 1 20.86 19.83 13.55
N LYS A 2 21.09 20.58 12.45
CA LYS A 2 20.02 20.91 11.48
C LYS A 2 19.54 19.67 10.73
N ASP A 3 20.45 18.80 10.36
CA ASP A 3 20.16 17.55 9.66
C ASP A 3 19.44 16.56 10.59
N ASP A 4 19.84 16.48 11.86
CA ASP A 4 19.17 15.65 12.87
C ASP A 4 17.72 16.10 13.13
N VAL A 5 17.48 17.42 13.10
CA VAL A 5 16.12 17.98 13.25
C VAL A 5 15.26 17.68 12.02
N ASN A 6 15.83 17.73 10.82
CA ASN A 6 15.10 17.37 9.60
C ASN A 6 14.76 15.86 9.59
N ASP A 7 15.71 14.99 9.91
CA ASP A 7 15.47 13.55 10.03
C ASP A 7 14.35 13.25 11.04
N LEU A 8 14.39 13.90 12.22
CA LEU A 8 13.33 13.72 13.22
C LEU A 8 11.97 14.18 12.70
N LYS A 9 11.90 15.30 11.99
CA LYS A 9 10.67 15.82 11.39
C LYS A 9 10.10 14.85 10.34
N ASP A 10 10.95 14.31 9.49
CA ASP A 10 10.54 13.34 8.46
C ASP A 10 10.01 12.06 9.10
N ARG A 11 10.66 11.57 10.16
CA ARG A 11 10.20 10.41 10.92
C ARG A 11 8.87 10.65 11.62
N VAL A 12 8.67 11.82 12.20
CA VAL A 12 7.38 12.19 12.82
C VAL A 12 6.28 12.21 11.75
N THR A 13 6.53 12.85 10.62
CA THR A 13 5.57 12.89 9.51
C THR A 13 5.21 11.48 9.02
N LEU A 14 6.19 10.59 8.91
CA LEU A 14 5.96 9.20 8.53
C LEU A 14 5.08 8.47 9.55
N ILE A 15 5.36 8.64 10.85
CA ILE A 15 4.55 8.05 11.92
C ILE A 15 3.11 8.56 11.87
N GLU A 16 2.90 9.86 11.67
CA GLU A 16 1.55 10.44 11.53
C GLU A 16 0.78 9.83 10.36
N GLN A 17 1.43 9.63 9.23
CA GLN A 17 0.83 8.97 8.06
C GLN A 17 0.47 7.52 8.35
N GLN A 18 1.33 6.78 9.05
CA GLN A 18 1.09 5.38 9.45
C GLN A 18 -0.08 5.26 10.43
N VAL A 19 -0.13 6.15 11.42
CA VAL A 19 -1.23 6.18 12.40
C VAL A 19 -2.55 6.50 11.70
N LYS A 20 -2.55 7.44 10.76
CA LYS A 20 -3.74 7.74 9.97
C LYS A 20 -4.20 6.54 9.16
N LEU A 21 -3.30 5.88 8.44
CA LEU A 21 -3.60 4.70 7.63
C LEU A 21 -4.17 3.56 8.52
N LEU A 22 -3.56 3.33 9.68
CA LEU A 22 -4.06 2.33 10.63
C LEU A 22 -5.48 2.67 11.11
N ASN A 23 -5.74 3.91 11.47
CA ASN A 23 -7.07 4.34 11.91
C ASN A 23 -8.11 4.20 10.80
N ASP A 24 -7.77 4.58 9.57
CA ASP A 24 -8.65 4.43 8.41
C ASP A 24 -8.99 2.94 8.18
N ASN A 25 -8.02 2.05 8.22
CA ASN A 25 -8.22 0.61 8.06
C ASN A 25 -8.99 -0.02 9.24
N LEU A 26 -8.76 0.43 10.47
CA LEU A 26 -9.54 0.01 11.64
C LEU A 26 -11.00 0.44 11.55
N ALA A 27 -11.29 1.62 10.99
CA ALA A 27 -12.66 2.05 10.73
C ALA A 27 -13.38 1.13 9.73
N VAL A 28 -12.69 0.64 8.71
CA VAL A 28 -13.23 -0.35 7.78
C VAL A 28 -13.53 -1.67 8.48
N ILE A 29 -12.60 -2.17 9.30
CA ILE A 29 -12.84 -3.39 10.09
C ILE A 29 -14.01 -3.21 11.05
N GLY A 30 -14.07 -2.08 11.75
CA GLY A 30 -15.19 -1.76 12.64
C GLY A 30 -16.53 -1.82 11.92
N TYR A 31 -16.61 -1.28 10.71
CA TYR A 31 -17.81 -1.36 9.89
C TYR A 31 -18.13 -2.80 9.43
N ILE A 32 -17.12 -3.58 9.00
CA ILE A 32 -17.31 -4.97 8.55
C ILE A 32 -17.89 -5.84 9.70
N LEU A 33 -17.40 -5.63 10.91
CA LEU A 33 -17.83 -6.41 12.10
C LEU A 33 -19.17 -5.94 12.66
N ASP A 34 -19.48 -4.66 12.53
CA ASP A 34 -20.74 -4.05 12.99
C ASP A 34 -21.21 -2.96 12.04
N PRO A 35 -21.93 -3.31 10.96
CA PRO A 35 -22.36 -2.37 9.93
C PRO A 35 -23.42 -1.35 10.39
N GLN A 36 -23.95 -1.44 11.60
CA GLN A 36 -24.91 -0.49 12.18
C GLN A 36 -26.10 -0.12 11.26
N ASN A 37 -26.63 -1.08 10.52
CA ASN A 37 -27.70 -0.89 9.52
C ASN A 37 -27.35 0.03 8.34
N LYS A 38 -26.08 0.33 8.12
CA LYS A 38 -25.60 1.06 6.95
C LYS A 38 -25.19 0.07 5.86
N THR A 39 -25.48 0.41 4.62
CA THR A 39 -25.04 -0.38 3.46
C THR A 39 -23.97 0.35 2.68
N VAL A 40 -23.17 -0.37 1.93
CA VAL A 40 -22.24 0.23 0.98
C VAL A 40 -23.04 0.74 -0.21
N SER A 41 -22.99 2.04 -0.46
CA SER A 41 -23.68 2.66 -1.61
C SER A 41 -22.75 2.78 -2.83
N LYS A 42 -21.45 2.95 -2.61
CA LYS A 42 -20.46 3.12 -3.68
C LYS A 42 -19.07 2.68 -3.21
N VAL A 43 -18.28 2.14 -4.12
CA VAL A 43 -16.83 1.91 -3.93
C VAL A 43 -16.06 2.51 -5.09
N GLU A 44 -15.12 3.37 -4.78
CA GLU A 44 -14.20 3.98 -5.75
C GLU A 44 -12.82 3.41 -5.57
N THR A 45 -12.23 2.92 -6.66
CA THR A 45 -10.85 2.43 -6.66
C THR A 45 -9.91 3.56 -7.03
N VAL A 46 -9.00 3.90 -6.14
CA VAL A 46 -7.92 4.85 -6.41
C VAL A 46 -6.67 4.05 -6.80
N LYS A 47 -6.17 4.32 -7.99
CA LYS A 47 -4.99 3.65 -8.54
C LYS A 47 -3.78 4.56 -8.47
N GLU A 48 -2.64 3.97 -8.12
CA GLU A 48 -1.33 4.58 -8.25
C GLU A 48 -0.49 3.71 -9.19
N ASN A 49 0.08 4.33 -10.21
CA ASN A 49 0.84 3.62 -11.25
C ASN A 49 0.07 2.44 -11.89
N GLY A 50 -1.25 2.59 -12.05
CA GLY A 50 -2.10 1.56 -12.65
C GLY A 50 -2.58 0.43 -11.72
N VAL A 51 -2.03 0.35 -10.51
CA VAL A 51 -2.38 -0.64 -9.49
C VAL A 51 -3.33 -0.01 -8.45
N ALA A 52 -4.32 -0.79 -7.99
CA ALA A 52 -5.21 -0.33 -6.93
C ALA A 52 -4.40 -0.09 -5.64
N ALA A 53 -4.39 1.16 -5.16
CA ALA A 53 -3.66 1.54 -3.95
C ALA A 53 -4.60 1.66 -2.75
N LYS A 54 -5.81 2.15 -2.97
CA LYS A 54 -6.82 2.28 -1.93
C LYS A 54 -8.23 2.24 -2.51
N TYR A 55 -9.19 1.99 -1.64
CA TYR A 55 -10.62 2.03 -1.95
C TYR A 55 -11.31 3.06 -1.06
N VAL A 56 -12.14 3.89 -1.65
CA VAL A 56 -13.02 4.80 -0.91
C VAL A 56 -14.42 4.19 -0.92
N ILE A 57 -14.89 3.79 0.25
CA ILE A 57 -16.16 3.11 0.46
C ILE A 57 -17.14 4.16 0.98
N THR A 58 -18.19 4.47 0.22
CA THR A 58 -19.25 5.38 0.64
C THR A 58 -20.42 4.56 1.17
N LEU A 59 -20.88 4.88 2.37
CA LEU A 59 -22.02 4.23 3.01
C LEU A 59 -23.33 4.94 2.68
N SER A 60 -24.45 4.31 3.01
CA SER A 60 -25.80 4.83 2.73
C SER A 60 -26.12 6.16 3.40
N ASP A 61 -25.41 6.53 4.45
CA ASP A 61 -25.51 7.83 5.14
C ASP A 61 -24.47 8.87 4.65
N ASN A 62 -23.79 8.61 3.54
CA ASN A 62 -22.68 9.37 2.97
C ASN A 62 -21.39 9.38 3.79
N THR A 63 -21.29 8.59 4.86
CA THR A 63 -20.01 8.38 5.53
C THR A 63 -19.02 7.73 4.56
N GLN A 64 -17.79 8.20 4.55
CA GLN A 64 -16.72 7.64 3.74
C GLN A 64 -15.71 6.91 4.62
N LEU A 65 -15.39 5.69 4.24
CA LEU A 65 -14.32 4.89 4.82
C LEU A 65 -13.23 4.69 3.77
N THR A 66 -11.98 4.75 4.18
CA THR A 66 -10.85 4.51 3.28
C THR A 66 -10.15 3.22 3.68
N LEU A 67 -10.12 2.25 2.77
CA LEU A 67 -9.32 1.04 2.90
C LEU A 67 -8.07 1.21 2.04
N THR A 68 -6.91 1.15 2.67
CA THR A 68 -5.64 1.12 1.97
C THR A 68 -5.10 -0.30 2.04
N ILE A 69 -4.95 -0.90 0.88
CA ILE A 69 -4.17 -2.12 0.74
C ILE A 69 -2.74 -1.62 0.62
N GLY A 70 -1.87 -2.07 1.51
CA GLY A 70 -0.46 -1.85 1.30
C GLY A 70 -0.15 -2.34 -0.12
N LYS A 71 0.61 -1.56 -0.88
CA LYS A 71 1.33 -2.18 -1.97
C LYS A 71 1.96 -3.39 -1.32
N GLU A 72 1.73 -4.60 -1.84
CA GLU A 72 2.77 -5.59 -1.72
C GLU A 72 4.01 -4.81 -2.13
N GLY A 73 4.71 -4.32 -1.11
CA GLY A 73 6.07 -3.97 -1.34
C GLY A 73 6.63 -5.26 -1.83
N THR A 74 6.69 -5.45 -3.14
CA THR A 74 7.77 -6.22 -3.66
C THR A 74 8.95 -5.55 -3.00
N VAL A 75 9.40 -6.12 -1.88
CA VAL A 75 10.74 -5.92 -1.39
C VAL A 75 11.56 -6.55 -2.50
N ASN A 76 11.61 -5.86 -3.64
CA ASN A 76 12.55 -6.15 -4.67
C ASN A 76 13.84 -5.66 -4.05
N GLU A 77 14.47 -6.56 -3.31
CA GLU A 77 15.89 -6.38 -2.99
C GLU A 77 16.55 -5.97 -4.30
N PRO A 78 17.34 -4.89 -4.30
CA PRO A 78 17.99 -4.45 -5.52
C PRO A 78 18.81 -5.62 -6.10
N GLU A 79 18.56 -5.97 -7.34
CA GLU A 79 19.36 -6.96 -8.04
C GLU A 79 20.76 -6.38 -8.24
N ILE A 80 21.76 -7.05 -7.67
CA ILE A 80 23.14 -6.60 -7.71
C ILE A 80 23.91 -7.58 -8.61
N THR A 81 24.47 -7.06 -9.69
CA THR A 81 25.30 -7.84 -10.62
C THR A 81 26.59 -7.12 -10.94
N ILE A 82 27.57 -7.88 -11.44
CA ILE A 82 28.78 -7.34 -12.02
C ILE A 82 28.65 -7.51 -13.52
N GLY A 83 28.70 -6.40 -14.25
CA GLY A 83 28.64 -6.41 -15.71
C GLY A 83 29.94 -6.91 -16.33
N ASP A 84 29.90 -7.19 -17.64
CA ASP A 84 31.05 -7.65 -18.42
C ASP A 84 32.18 -6.58 -18.45
N ASP A 85 31.84 -5.33 -18.15
CA ASP A 85 32.79 -4.23 -18.01
C ASP A 85 33.47 -4.15 -16.62
N GLY A 86 33.20 -5.15 -15.75
CA GLY A 86 33.77 -5.25 -14.40
C GLY A 86 33.21 -4.24 -13.40
N LYS A 87 32.08 -3.57 -13.70
CA LYS A 87 31.44 -2.61 -12.81
C LYS A 87 30.22 -3.18 -12.11
N TRP A 88 29.84 -2.57 -10.98
CA TRP A 88 28.59 -2.87 -10.28
C TRP A 88 27.37 -2.35 -11.07
N TYR A 89 26.39 -3.21 -11.21
CA TYR A 89 25.07 -2.91 -11.75
C TYR A 89 24.01 -3.14 -10.69
N ILE A 90 23.08 -2.21 -10.58
CA ILE A 90 21.93 -2.29 -9.68
C ILE A 90 20.66 -2.21 -10.54
N ASN A 91 19.81 -3.23 -10.46
CA ASN A 91 18.62 -3.34 -11.29
C ASN A 91 18.93 -3.17 -12.80
N GLY A 92 20.06 -3.69 -13.25
CA GLY A 92 20.51 -3.57 -14.64
C GLY A 92 21.11 -2.22 -15.03
N ILE A 93 21.23 -1.26 -14.10
CA ILE A 93 21.82 0.06 -14.37
C ILE A 93 23.25 0.11 -13.83
N SER A 94 24.21 0.50 -14.66
CA SER A 94 25.60 0.67 -14.25
C SER A 94 25.75 1.79 -13.22
N THR A 95 26.45 1.49 -12.12
CA THR A 95 26.80 2.51 -11.10
C THR A 95 28.04 3.30 -11.49
N GLY A 96 28.78 2.85 -12.50
CA GLY A 96 30.07 3.40 -12.87
C GLY A 96 31.23 2.94 -11.96
N VAL A 97 30.95 2.30 -10.81
CA VAL A 97 31.93 1.88 -9.81
C VAL A 97 32.53 0.52 -10.19
N VAL A 98 33.85 0.41 -10.16
CA VAL A 98 34.58 -0.81 -10.53
C VAL A 98 34.43 -1.86 -9.40
N ALA A 99 33.85 -3.01 -9.75
CA ALA A 99 33.66 -4.15 -8.84
C ALA A 99 34.86 -5.06 -8.79
N VAL A 100 35.59 -5.21 -9.91
CA VAL A 100 36.73 -6.10 -10.06
C VAL A 100 38.00 -5.25 -10.13
N GLY A 101 38.86 -5.37 -9.12
CA GLY A 101 40.15 -4.69 -9.12
C GLY A 101 41.05 -5.23 -10.23
N GLU A 102 41.64 -4.35 -11.02
CA GLU A 102 42.68 -4.71 -11.95
C GLU A 102 44.01 -5.02 -11.20
N ASN A 103 44.61 -6.18 -11.46
CA ASN A 103 45.98 -6.53 -11.10
C ASN A 103 46.41 -6.16 -9.65
N GLY A 104 45.64 -6.61 -8.65
CA GLY A 104 46.04 -6.45 -7.24
C GLY A 104 45.68 -5.09 -6.62
N LYS A 105 44.94 -4.21 -7.28
CA LYS A 105 44.26 -3.11 -6.63
C LYS A 105 42.90 -3.58 -6.14
N ASN A 106 42.59 -3.30 -4.88
CA ASN A 106 41.25 -3.52 -4.35
C ASN A 106 40.23 -2.70 -5.20
N GLY A 107 39.08 -3.30 -5.51
CA GLY A 107 37.97 -2.54 -6.09
C GLY A 107 37.61 -1.36 -5.21
N GLU A 108 36.94 -0.37 -5.76
CA GLU A 108 36.58 0.90 -5.08
C GLU A 108 35.55 0.76 -3.95
N GLY A 109 35.52 -0.39 -3.28
CA GLY A 109 34.66 -0.71 -2.14
C GLY A 109 33.49 -1.62 -2.49
N TYR A 110 32.97 -2.28 -1.46
CA TYR A 110 31.74 -3.06 -1.58
C TYR A 110 30.52 -2.12 -1.47
N PRO A 111 29.41 -2.41 -2.17
CA PRO A 111 28.19 -1.68 -2.01
C PRO A 111 27.58 -1.94 -0.62
N GLU A 112 27.27 -0.87 0.08
CA GLU A 112 26.47 -0.92 1.30
C GLU A 112 25.06 -0.43 0.98
N PHE A 113 24.05 -1.07 1.58
CA PHE A 113 22.65 -0.74 1.36
C PHE A 113 21.97 -0.31 2.65
N ARG A 114 21.04 0.61 2.53
CA ARG A 114 20.10 0.95 3.60
C ARG A 114 18.74 1.34 3.02
N VAL A 115 17.71 1.27 3.84
CA VAL A 115 16.41 1.87 3.52
C VAL A 115 16.29 3.17 4.29
N GLN A 116 16.07 4.27 3.60
CA GLN A 116 15.80 5.57 4.22
C GLN A 116 14.73 6.31 3.43
N ASN A 117 13.76 6.89 4.14
CA ASN A 117 12.63 7.64 3.56
C ASN A 117 11.85 6.83 2.49
N GLY A 118 11.69 5.52 2.72
CA GLY A 118 10.98 4.66 1.78
C GLY A 118 11.73 4.36 0.48
N ASN A 119 13.03 4.61 0.43
CA ASN A 119 13.87 4.32 -0.73
C ASN A 119 15.05 3.44 -0.33
N TRP A 120 15.41 2.51 -1.20
CA TRP A 120 16.72 1.89 -1.13
C TRP A 120 17.79 2.92 -1.47
N GLN A 121 18.80 2.99 -0.62
CA GLN A 121 19.99 3.78 -0.86
C GLN A 121 21.21 2.90 -0.89
N ILE A 122 22.17 3.27 -1.72
CA ILE A 122 23.46 2.62 -1.88
C ILE A 122 24.57 3.61 -1.65
N ARG A 123 25.68 3.15 -1.08
CA ARG A 123 26.99 3.82 -1.13
C ARG A 123 28.08 2.82 -1.40
N PHE A 124 29.22 3.30 -1.87
CA PHE A 124 30.44 2.52 -2.06
C PHE A 124 31.53 3.09 -1.14
N GLY A 125 32.07 2.23 -0.26
CA GLY A 125 33.09 2.64 0.71
C GLY A 125 32.59 3.82 1.56
N ASP A 126 33.42 4.88 1.68
CA ASP A 126 33.11 6.10 2.44
C ASP A 126 32.36 7.15 1.60
N GLY A 127 31.80 6.76 0.45
CA GLY A 127 31.06 7.67 -0.45
C GLY A 127 29.72 8.14 0.12
N GLU A 128 29.09 9.09 -0.59
CA GLU A 128 27.77 9.59 -0.26
C GLU A 128 26.67 8.56 -0.58
N TRP A 129 25.61 8.58 0.22
CA TRP A 129 24.44 7.75 -0.02
C TRP A 129 23.63 8.29 -1.22
N ALA A 130 23.35 7.45 -2.19
CA ALA A 130 22.54 7.74 -3.35
C ALA A 130 21.29 6.82 -3.39
N ASN A 131 20.17 7.33 -3.90
CA ASN A 131 19.00 6.49 -4.10
C ASN A 131 19.26 5.46 -5.21
N VAL A 132 18.83 4.23 -4.99
CA VAL A 132 18.87 3.17 -5.98
C VAL A 132 17.78 3.43 -7.02
N PRO A 133 18.10 3.51 -8.33
CA PRO A 133 17.08 3.64 -9.37
C PRO A 133 16.09 2.46 -9.32
N GLY A 134 14.79 2.76 -9.29
CA GLY A 134 13.74 1.73 -9.14
C GLY A 134 13.61 1.16 -7.72
N GLY A 135 14.36 1.70 -6.76
CA GLY A 135 14.28 1.35 -5.34
C GLY A 135 13.27 2.18 -4.55
N GLU A 136 12.39 2.90 -5.24
CA GLU A 136 11.36 3.75 -4.63
C GLU A 136 10.16 2.91 -4.20
N GLY A 137 9.51 3.36 -3.13
CA GLY A 137 8.27 2.73 -2.66
C GLY A 137 8.48 1.50 -1.80
N ILE A 138 9.69 1.33 -1.25
CA ILE A 138 9.86 0.47 -0.08
C ILE A 138 9.23 1.24 1.05
N ALA A 139 7.94 1.04 1.18
CA ALA A 139 7.21 1.58 2.28
C ALA A 139 7.72 0.92 3.55
N GLY A 140 8.71 1.51 4.14
CA GLY A 140 9.03 1.26 5.55
C GLY A 140 7.87 1.64 6.45
N GLY A 141 6.68 1.80 5.91
CA GLY A 141 5.50 2.23 6.58
C GLY A 141 4.20 1.54 6.20
N SER A 142 4.15 0.85 5.10
CA SER A 142 2.92 0.18 4.65
C SER A 142 2.66 -1.14 5.35
N SER A 143 3.58 -1.62 6.15
CA SER A 143 3.43 -2.89 6.86
C SER A 143 2.22 -2.94 7.81
N LEU A 144 1.76 -1.82 8.33
CA LEU A 144 0.59 -1.80 9.22
C LEU A 144 -0.72 -2.02 8.46
N GLY A 145 -0.86 -1.45 7.27
CA GLY A 145 -2.02 -1.72 6.41
C GLY A 145 -2.05 -3.17 5.92
N ASP A 146 -0.89 -3.70 5.55
CA ASP A 146 -0.72 -5.08 5.07
C ASP A 146 -0.96 -6.14 6.16
N GLN A 147 -0.91 -5.76 7.43
CA GLN A 147 -1.16 -6.69 8.53
C GLN A 147 -2.64 -7.04 8.71
N ILE A 148 -3.54 -6.22 8.21
CA ILE A 148 -4.98 -6.40 8.37
C ILE A 148 -5.60 -7.03 7.13
N PHE A 149 -5.30 -6.48 5.96
CA PHE A 149 -5.89 -6.86 4.71
C PHE A 149 -4.91 -7.60 3.80
N GLU A 150 -5.31 -8.76 3.30
CA GLU A 150 -4.59 -9.50 2.26
C GLU A 150 -4.90 -8.92 0.88
N SER A 151 -6.19 -8.70 0.60
CA SER A 151 -6.63 -8.15 -0.67
C SER A 151 -8.00 -7.48 -0.55
N ALA A 152 -8.30 -6.59 -1.50
CA ALA A 152 -9.66 -6.11 -1.72
C ALA A 152 -9.90 -5.89 -3.21
N LYS A 153 -11.12 -6.14 -3.66
CA LYS A 153 -11.55 -5.92 -5.05
C LYS A 153 -13.03 -5.59 -5.13
N VAL A 154 -13.40 -4.87 -6.19
CA VAL A 154 -14.80 -4.78 -6.61
C VAL A 154 -15.05 -5.92 -7.58
N ASP A 155 -16.06 -6.75 -7.30
CA ASP A 155 -16.46 -7.92 -8.09
C ASP A 155 -17.95 -7.83 -8.38
N GLY A 156 -18.30 -7.35 -9.57
CA GLY A 156 -19.67 -7.04 -9.93
C GLY A 156 -20.31 -6.02 -9.00
N SER A 157 -21.40 -6.40 -8.34
CA SER A 157 -22.10 -5.58 -7.35
C SER A 157 -21.61 -5.80 -5.91
N ASN A 158 -20.45 -6.39 -5.74
CA ASN A 158 -19.90 -6.68 -4.42
C ASN A 158 -18.51 -6.03 -4.25
N PHE A 159 -18.24 -5.59 -3.02
CA PHE A 159 -16.90 -5.27 -2.56
C PHE A 159 -16.41 -6.46 -1.70
N VAL A 160 -15.39 -7.14 -2.17
CA VAL A 160 -14.84 -8.34 -1.53
C VAL A 160 -13.53 -7.97 -0.85
N VAL A 161 -13.43 -8.24 0.42
CA VAL A 161 -12.25 -7.97 1.25
C VAL A 161 -11.76 -9.26 1.87
N THR A 162 -10.49 -9.57 1.75
CA THR A 162 -9.84 -10.71 2.38
C THR A 162 -8.89 -10.22 3.46
N LEU A 163 -9.01 -10.74 4.65
CA LEU A 163 -8.11 -10.45 5.76
C LEU A 163 -6.86 -11.34 5.71
N LYS A 164 -5.81 -10.96 6.42
CA LYS A 164 -4.55 -11.74 6.50
C LYS A 164 -4.73 -13.13 7.15
N ASP A 165 -5.77 -13.34 7.94
CA ASP A 165 -6.13 -14.65 8.50
C ASP A 165 -6.89 -15.55 7.50
N GLY A 166 -7.13 -15.07 6.28
CA GLY A 166 -7.87 -15.77 5.23
C GLY A 166 -9.38 -15.55 5.27
N THR A 167 -9.91 -14.81 6.25
CA THR A 167 -11.35 -14.51 6.34
C THR A 167 -11.77 -13.60 5.17
N VAL A 168 -12.84 -14.00 4.47
CA VAL A 168 -13.39 -13.25 3.33
C VAL A 168 -14.71 -12.60 3.73
N HIS A 169 -14.79 -11.29 3.53
CA HIS A 169 -16.03 -10.52 3.70
C HIS A 169 -16.52 -10.01 2.36
N THR A 170 -17.79 -10.25 2.09
CA THR A 170 -18.46 -9.77 0.87
C THR A 170 -19.51 -8.75 1.26
N LEU A 171 -19.31 -7.52 0.82
CA LEU A 171 -20.18 -6.38 1.10
C LEU A 171 -20.95 -6.03 -0.18
N PRO A 172 -22.27 -6.22 -0.25
CA PRO A 172 -23.04 -5.83 -1.42
C PRO A 172 -23.03 -4.31 -1.60
N ILE A 173 -22.79 -3.86 -2.84
CA ILE A 173 -22.85 -2.45 -3.22
C ILE A 173 -24.28 -2.16 -3.67
N VAL A 174 -25.02 -1.41 -2.88
CA VAL A 174 -26.43 -1.08 -3.13
C VAL A 174 -26.53 0.40 -3.47
N ALA A 175 -26.39 0.75 -4.73
CA ALA A 175 -26.43 2.13 -5.21
C ALA A 175 -27.83 2.76 -5.03
N THR A 176 -28.90 1.96 -5.06
CA THR A 176 -30.27 2.42 -4.89
C THR A 176 -31.11 1.32 -4.25
N LEU A 177 -31.66 1.57 -3.08
CA LEU A 177 -32.63 0.67 -2.46
C LEU A 177 -34.02 1.02 -2.98
N VAL A 178 -34.58 0.18 -3.84
CA VAL A 178 -35.98 0.29 -4.30
C VAL A 178 -36.80 -0.68 -3.46
N CYS A 179 -37.52 -0.17 -2.46
CA CYS A 179 -38.59 -0.93 -1.81
C CYS A 179 -39.87 -0.78 -2.63
N ALA A 180 -40.23 -1.80 -3.40
CA ALA A 180 -41.55 -1.92 -4.00
C ALA A 180 -42.43 -2.69 -3.03
N ILE A 181 -43.42 -2.02 -2.40
CA ILE A 181 -44.50 -2.71 -1.68
C ILE A 181 -45.56 -2.98 -2.73
N ASP A 182 -45.60 -4.21 -3.21
CA ASP A 182 -46.72 -4.65 -4.06
C ASP A 182 -47.96 -4.85 -3.17
N ARG A 183 -48.83 -3.87 -3.17
CA ARG A 183 -50.17 -3.97 -2.58
C ARG A 183 -51.13 -4.61 -3.58
N THR A 184 -50.90 -5.83 -3.96
CA THR A 184 -51.89 -6.60 -4.66
C THR A 184 -52.69 -7.42 -3.64
N GLY A 185 -53.89 -6.97 -3.32
CA GLY A 185 -54.93 -7.76 -2.73
C GLY A 185 -55.03 -7.77 -1.19
N LEU A 186 -55.48 -6.70 -0.59
CA LEU A 186 -56.34 -6.77 0.57
C LEU A 186 -57.75 -6.40 0.11
N ALA A 187 -58.49 -7.39 -0.35
CA ALA A 187 -59.93 -7.30 -0.39
C ALA A 187 -60.40 -7.50 1.05
N PHE A 188 -60.94 -6.43 1.64
CA PHE A 188 -61.79 -6.56 2.83
C PHE A 188 -63.14 -6.94 2.31
N ASP A 189 -63.58 -8.17 2.52
CA ASP A 189 -65.00 -8.52 2.45
C ASP A 189 -65.66 -7.96 3.72
N ASP A 190 -66.46 -6.92 3.54
CA ASP A 190 -67.42 -6.48 4.55
C ASP A 190 -68.59 -7.45 4.55
N GLU A 191 -68.72 -8.24 5.60
CA GLU A 191 -69.98 -8.78 6.08
C GLU A 191 -70.44 -8.04 7.35
#